data_adf3d32b7bd2589e8d532947a5016212
#
_entry.id   adf3d32b7bd2589e8d532947a5016212
#
_cell.length_a   1.000
_cell.length_b   1.000
_cell.length_c   1.000
_cell.angle_alpha   90.00
_cell.angle_beta   90.00
_cell.angle_gamma   90.00
#
_symmetry.space_group_name_H-M   'P 1'
#
loop_
_entity.id
_entity.type
_entity.pdbx_description
1 polymer ?
#
loop_
_entity_poly.entity_id
_entity_poly.type
_entity_poly.pdbx_seq_one_letter_code
_entity_poly.pdbx_strand_id
1 'polypeptide(L)'
;MKYSDIYRLYSTSQPKDAIHQALREVPVDDSDEQYEDRSPLHLACQYGDTEGVKILLERDAEPNTKDANGSTPIHILGRTSAGCADEDKLKEIAVMLIEQGANIPRSAKNTTALIECIRNRHFKMAEAIIDSGARVNSTDLNGENVLFGFCAASGDIRRDIRFAKKELDESVQYRYPENKIEEIRSRIARLEDDGETAYRLARRLVEEDKADPEDKSNSGKTAWDAAIENKAMKIAAFLSGSDPDVDELSALHGNMDIFQAMYMKDMEALDAILRSGADLQTVCEHKDMYDFESKSPLACAFSWFDSIQDAPAMILNGGANPNYRFPKFTRGCLT
;
A
#
# COMPACT_ATOMS: atom_id res chain seq x y z
N MET A 1 -36.74 18.47 2.36
CA MET A 1 -35.48 18.13 3.01
C MET A 1 -34.35 18.56 2.08
N LYS A 2 -33.21 19.06 2.60
CA LYS A 2 -32.07 19.52 1.80
C LYS A 2 -30.86 18.63 2.06
N TYR A 3 -29.84 18.70 1.17
CA TYR A 3 -28.56 18.00 1.34
C TYR A 3 -27.94 18.22 2.74
N SER A 4 -27.90 19.46 3.22
CA SER A 4 -27.35 19.78 4.55
C SER A 4 -28.04 19.06 5.71
N ASP A 5 -29.32 18.74 5.58
CA ASP A 5 -30.05 17.95 6.59
C ASP A 5 -29.56 16.49 6.60
N ILE A 6 -29.35 15.90 5.40
CA ILE A 6 -28.82 14.55 5.25
C ILE A 6 -27.38 14.46 5.80
N TYR A 7 -26.52 15.45 5.44
CA TYR A 7 -25.16 15.52 5.95
C TYR A 7 -25.14 15.54 7.49
N ARG A 8 -26.03 16.34 8.10
CA ARG A 8 -26.12 16.41 9.56
C ARG A 8 -26.55 15.06 10.17
N LEU A 9 -27.49 14.35 9.55
CA LEU A 9 -27.93 13.03 10.03
C LEU A 9 -26.79 12.02 10.03
N TYR A 10 -26.02 11.95 8.95
CA TYR A 10 -24.85 11.07 8.88
C TYR A 10 -23.73 11.49 9.86
N SER A 11 -23.39 12.78 9.91
CA SER A 11 -22.29 13.29 10.76
C SER A 11 -22.56 13.17 12.25
N THR A 12 -23.84 13.17 12.67
CA THR A 12 -24.24 12.97 14.07
C THR A 12 -24.61 11.52 14.41
N SER A 13 -24.30 10.57 13.50
CA SER A 13 -24.56 9.13 13.68
C SER A 13 -25.99 8.83 14.12
N GLN A 14 -26.98 9.48 13.49
CA GLN A 14 -28.38 9.22 13.78
C GLN A 14 -28.79 7.79 13.39
N PRO A 15 -29.90 7.25 13.93
CA PRO A 15 -30.39 5.93 13.54
C PRO A 15 -30.55 5.80 12.03
N LYS A 16 -30.14 4.66 11.47
CA LYS A 16 -30.18 4.40 10.03
C LYS A 16 -31.57 4.58 9.43
N ASP A 17 -32.62 4.16 10.14
CA ASP A 17 -34.01 4.34 9.68
C ASP A 17 -34.38 5.82 9.44
N ALA A 18 -33.86 6.73 10.28
CA ALA A 18 -34.08 8.17 10.11
C ALA A 18 -33.32 8.69 8.89
N ILE A 19 -32.09 8.21 8.67
CA ILE A 19 -31.29 8.56 7.49
C ILE A 19 -31.97 8.06 6.22
N HIS A 20 -32.37 6.79 6.18
CA HIS A 20 -33.01 6.18 5.03
C HIS A 20 -34.38 6.83 4.72
N GLN A 21 -35.14 7.22 5.74
CA GLN A 21 -36.38 7.99 5.54
C GLN A 21 -36.05 9.35 4.88
N ALA A 22 -35.03 10.02 5.37
CA ALA A 22 -34.58 11.29 4.83
C ALA A 22 -34.09 11.17 3.37
N LEU A 23 -33.37 10.09 3.04
CA LEU A 23 -32.93 9.80 1.67
C LEU A 23 -34.08 9.52 0.69
N ARG A 24 -35.26 9.09 1.17
CA ARG A 24 -36.46 8.94 0.33
C ARG A 24 -37.13 10.27 -0.01
N GLU A 25 -36.84 11.34 0.75
CA GLU A 25 -37.50 12.65 0.61
C GLU A 25 -36.62 13.73 -0.02
N VAL A 26 -35.27 13.58 0.08
CA VAL A 26 -34.33 14.56 -0.48
C VAL A 26 -34.36 14.49 -2.01
N PRO A 27 -34.24 15.62 -2.76
CA PRO A 27 -33.97 15.55 -4.20
C PRO A 27 -32.66 14.83 -4.46
N VAL A 28 -32.64 13.87 -5.38
CA VAL A 28 -31.48 13.02 -5.64
C VAL A 28 -30.26 13.77 -6.18
N ASP A 29 -30.52 14.91 -6.84
CA ASP A 29 -29.49 15.78 -7.44
C ASP A 29 -29.18 17.00 -6.55
N ASP A 30 -29.74 17.05 -5.34
CA ASP A 30 -29.45 18.17 -4.42
C ASP A 30 -27.97 18.16 -4.03
N SER A 31 -27.35 19.33 -4.02
CA SER A 31 -25.96 19.53 -3.62
C SER A 31 -25.80 20.85 -2.90
N ASP A 32 -24.68 21.02 -2.22
CA ASP A 32 -24.39 22.23 -1.47
C ASP A 32 -22.92 22.61 -1.61
N GLU A 33 -22.64 23.82 -2.09
CA GLU A 33 -21.27 24.34 -2.30
C GLU A 33 -20.43 24.29 -1.01
N GLN A 34 -21.04 24.39 0.17
CA GLN A 34 -20.34 24.27 1.46
C GLN A 34 -19.79 22.85 1.70
N TYR A 35 -20.29 21.87 0.98
CA TYR A 35 -19.93 20.46 1.08
C TYR A 35 -19.35 19.92 -0.23
N GLU A 36 -18.58 20.73 -0.94
CA GLU A 36 -17.88 20.34 -2.18
C GLU A 36 -18.84 19.90 -3.31
N ASP A 37 -20.05 20.46 -3.39
CA ASP A 37 -21.09 20.09 -4.38
C ASP A 37 -21.41 18.58 -4.44
N ARG A 38 -21.26 17.90 -3.32
CA ARG A 38 -21.56 16.47 -3.25
C ARG A 38 -23.07 16.23 -3.30
N SER A 39 -23.49 15.22 -4.08
CA SER A 39 -24.87 14.75 -4.04
C SER A 39 -25.13 13.80 -2.86
N PRO A 40 -26.41 13.50 -2.52
CA PRO A 40 -26.74 12.48 -1.52
C PRO A 40 -26.08 11.12 -1.78
N LEU A 41 -25.89 10.74 -3.05
CA LEU A 41 -25.23 9.49 -3.43
C LEU A 41 -23.73 9.48 -3.06
N HIS A 42 -23.03 10.61 -3.23
CA HIS A 42 -21.66 10.75 -2.73
C HIS A 42 -21.59 10.53 -1.22
N LEU A 43 -22.55 11.08 -0.49
CA LEU A 43 -22.59 11.00 0.96
C LEU A 43 -22.86 9.57 1.44
N ALA A 44 -23.84 8.87 0.84
CA ALA A 44 -24.13 7.48 1.14
C ALA A 44 -22.89 6.58 0.87
N CYS A 45 -22.17 6.83 -0.22
CA CYS A 45 -20.90 6.16 -0.54
C CYS A 45 -19.82 6.47 0.50
N GLN A 46 -19.68 7.73 0.93
CA GLN A 46 -18.69 8.13 1.93
C GLN A 46 -18.86 7.40 3.26
N TYR A 47 -20.11 7.12 3.64
CA TYR A 47 -20.43 6.41 4.89
C TYR A 47 -20.60 4.89 4.72
N GLY A 48 -20.38 4.35 3.51
CA GLY A 48 -20.54 2.91 3.25
C GLY A 48 -21.97 2.42 3.54
N ASP A 49 -22.97 3.26 3.27
CA ASP A 49 -24.37 2.95 3.55
C ASP A 49 -25.03 2.26 2.36
N THR A 50 -24.90 0.93 2.31
CA THR A 50 -25.42 0.08 1.23
C THR A 50 -26.90 0.31 0.94
N GLU A 51 -27.74 0.36 1.99
CA GLU A 51 -29.18 0.57 1.81
C GLU A 51 -29.48 2.02 1.35
N GLY A 52 -28.72 3.00 1.88
CA GLY A 52 -28.82 4.40 1.43
C GLY A 52 -28.48 4.55 -0.07
N VAL A 53 -27.42 3.89 -0.54
CA VAL A 53 -27.04 3.85 -1.95
C VAL A 53 -28.16 3.22 -2.79
N LYS A 54 -28.69 2.08 -2.36
CA LYS A 54 -29.78 1.40 -3.04
C LYS A 54 -31.03 2.28 -3.17
N ILE A 55 -31.46 2.93 -2.07
CA ILE A 55 -32.61 3.86 -2.07
C ILE A 55 -32.42 4.97 -3.10
N LEU A 56 -31.21 5.53 -3.19
CA LEU A 56 -30.93 6.64 -4.12
C LEU A 56 -30.88 6.16 -5.56
N LEU A 57 -30.27 5.01 -5.84
CA LEU A 57 -30.23 4.43 -7.18
C LEU A 57 -31.61 4.00 -7.68
N GLU A 58 -32.47 3.44 -6.81
CA GLU A 58 -33.88 3.14 -7.13
C GLU A 58 -34.72 4.40 -7.41
N ARG A 59 -34.24 5.58 -7.02
CA ARG A 59 -34.82 6.88 -7.32
C ARG A 59 -34.14 7.59 -8.48
N ASP A 60 -33.41 6.85 -9.32
CA ASP A 60 -32.70 7.36 -10.50
C ASP A 60 -31.60 8.40 -10.17
N ALA A 61 -30.92 8.30 -9.01
CA ALA A 61 -29.73 9.11 -8.74
C ALA A 61 -28.64 8.81 -9.77
N GLU A 62 -28.06 9.85 -10.38
CA GLU A 62 -27.03 9.71 -11.41
C GLU A 62 -25.68 9.25 -10.78
N PRO A 63 -25.17 8.02 -11.10
CA PRO A 63 -23.96 7.47 -10.48
C PRO A 63 -22.66 8.17 -10.93
N ASN A 64 -22.74 9.01 -11.97
CA ASN A 64 -21.60 9.73 -12.56
C ASN A 64 -21.56 11.21 -12.19
N THR A 65 -22.45 11.68 -11.31
CA THR A 65 -22.42 13.06 -10.80
C THR A 65 -21.05 13.37 -10.22
N LYS A 66 -20.51 14.54 -10.53
CA LYS A 66 -19.19 14.97 -10.06
C LYS A 66 -19.33 16.00 -8.93
N ASP A 67 -18.54 15.81 -7.88
CA ASP A 67 -18.33 16.84 -6.86
C ASP A 67 -17.43 17.98 -7.37
N ALA A 68 -17.20 19.02 -6.56
CA ALA A 68 -16.34 20.15 -6.90
C ALA A 68 -14.88 19.73 -7.23
N ASN A 69 -14.46 18.57 -6.77
CA ASN A 69 -13.13 17.97 -7.09
C ASN A 69 -13.17 17.05 -8.32
N GLY A 70 -14.27 16.99 -9.05
CA GLY A 70 -14.49 16.11 -10.18
C GLY A 70 -14.56 14.62 -9.81
N SER A 71 -14.73 14.30 -8.51
CA SER A 71 -14.89 12.93 -8.04
C SER A 71 -16.33 12.48 -8.17
N THR A 72 -16.55 11.25 -8.62
CA THR A 72 -17.86 10.60 -8.64
C THR A 72 -18.09 9.78 -7.36
N PRO A 73 -19.31 9.31 -7.07
CA PRO A 73 -19.59 8.49 -5.88
C PRO A 73 -18.64 7.31 -5.70
N ILE A 74 -18.23 6.63 -6.78
CA ILE A 74 -17.30 5.50 -6.70
C ILE A 74 -15.86 5.92 -6.31
N HIS A 75 -15.43 7.16 -6.62
CA HIS A 75 -14.16 7.70 -6.12
C HIS A 75 -14.21 7.98 -4.62
N ILE A 76 -15.35 8.53 -4.15
CA ILE A 76 -15.55 8.79 -2.72
C ILE A 76 -15.57 7.49 -1.94
N LEU A 77 -16.25 6.46 -2.47
CA LEU A 77 -16.27 5.12 -1.89
C LEU A 77 -14.84 4.54 -1.73
N GLY A 78 -13.99 4.67 -2.75
CA GLY A 78 -12.60 4.20 -2.71
C GLY A 78 -11.70 4.97 -1.72
N ARG A 79 -12.13 6.14 -1.23
CA ARG A 79 -11.41 6.95 -0.24
C ARG A 79 -11.86 6.72 1.20
N THR A 80 -12.84 5.88 1.45
CA THR A 80 -13.22 5.54 2.82
C THR A 80 -12.01 5.01 3.59
N SER A 81 -11.90 5.35 4.88
CA SER A 81 -10.72 4.94 5.65
C SER A 81 -10.70 3.44 5.87
N ALA A 82 -9.55 2.82 5.60
CA ALA A 82 -9.31 1.41 5.90
C ALA A 82 -9.65 1.13 7.40
N GLY A 83 -10.45 0.11 7.65
CA GLY A 83 -10.88 -0.28 9.00
C GLY A 83 -12.17 0.36 9.51
N CYS A 84 -12.72 1.38 8.81
CA CYS A 84 -14.03 1.96 9.15
C CYS A 84 -15.19 1.33 8.38
N ALA A 85 -14.92 0.68 7.26
CA ALA A 85 -15.92 0.08 6.39
C ALA A 85 -15.68 -1.43 6.23
N ASP A 86 -16.77 -2.16 6.17
CA ASP A 86 -16.81 -3.58 5.84
C ASP A 86 -16.49 -3.73 4.34
N GLU A 87 -15.41 -4.43 4.00
CA GLU A 87 -14.95 -4.65 2.63
C GLU A 87 -16.04 -5.29 1.74
N ASP A 88 -16.88 -6.17 2.31
CA ASP A 88 -17.95 -6.79 1.55
C ASP A 88 -19.04 -5.78 1.18
N LYS A 89 -19.33 -4.81 2.07
CA LYS A 89 -20.26 -3.71 1.76
C LYS A 89 -19.69 -2.74 0.73
N LEU A 90 -18.40 -2.41 0.81
CA LEU A 90 -17.76 -1.56 -0.20
C LEU A 90 -17.80 -2.21 -1.57
N LYS A 91 -17.52 -3.51 -1.65
CA LYS A 91 -17.67 -4.30 -2.88
C LYS A 91 -19.10 -4.27 -3.39
N GLU A 92 -20.09 -4.52 -2.52
CA GLU A 92 -21.51 -4.52 -2.86
C GLU A 92 -21.95 -3.16 -3.43
N ILE A 93 -21.57 -2.06 -2.78
CA ILE A 93 -21.86 -0.70 -3.25
C ILE A 93 -21.20 -0.44 -4.62
N ALA A 94 -19.93 -0.84 -4.79
CA ALA A 94 -19.22 -0.65 -6.05
C ALA A 94 -19.92 -1.41 -7.19
N VAL A 95 -20.34 -2.66 -6.96
CA VAL A 95 -21.07 -3.47 -7.93
C VAL A 95 -22.40 -2.79 -8.29
N MET A 96 -23.18 -2.33 -7.31
CA MET A 96 -24.45 -1.62 -7.58
C MET A 96 -24.22 -0.36 -8.43
N LEU A 97 -23.19 0.44 -8.12
CA LEU A 97 -22.85 1.63 -8.90
C LEU A 97 -22.47 1.28 -10.34
N ILE A 98 -21.65 0.24 -10.53
CA ILE A 98 -21.21 -0.22 -11.86
C ILE A 98 -22.39 -0.76 -12.67
N GLU A 99 -23.27 -1.56 -12.09
CA GLU A 99 -24.49 -2.07 -12.73
C GLU A 99 -25.45 -0.95 -13.17
N GLN A 100 -25.46 0.16 -12.43
CA GLN A 100 -26.20 1.38 -12.78
C GLN A 100 -25.44 2.30 -13.76
N GLY A 101 -24.33 1.82 -14.33
CA GLY A 101 -23.59 2.55 -15.35
C GLY A 101 -22.56 3.54 -14.80
N ALA A 102 -22.08 3.35 -13.57
CA ALA A 102 -20.96 4.15 -13.09
C ALA A 102 -19.73 3.95 -13.98
N ASN A 103 -19.22 5.04 -14.52
CA ASN A 103 -17.94 5.07 -15.17
C ASN A 103 -16.82 5.19 -14.13
N ILE A 104 -15.62 4.74 -14.50
CA ILE A 104 -14.43 4.89 -13.66
C ILE A 104 -13.48 5.90 -14.31
N PRO A 105 -13.90 7.20 -14.40
CA PRO A 105 -13.10 8.24 -15.01
C PRO A 105 -11.96 8.65 -14.10
N ARG A 106 -11.03 9.45 -14.60
CA ARG A 106 -10.13 10.22 -13.74
C ARG A 106 -10.90 11.31 -13.01
N SER A 107 -10.65 11.47 -11.71
CA SER A 107 -11.12 12.62 -10.93
C SER A 107 -10.35 13.90 -11.30
N ALA A 108 -10.80 15.08 -10.82
CA ALA A 108 -10.04 16.31 -10.99
C ALA A 108 -8.66 16.27 -10.31
N LYS A 109 -8.47 15.41 -9.31
CA LYS A 109 -7.15 15.10 -8.73
C LYS A 109 -6.32 14.14 -9.58
N ASN A 110 -6.76 13.86 -10.81
CA ASN A 110 -6.12 13.02 -11.80
C ASN A 110 -5.76 11.60 -11.30
N THR A 111 -6.58 11.06 -10.40
CA THR A 111 -6.49 9.67 -9.93
C THR A 111 -7.73 8.90 -10.35
N THR A 112 -7.69 7.59 -10.35
CA THR A 112 -8.85 6.74 -10.64
C THR A 112 -9.40 6.13 -9.36
N ALA A 113 -10.69 5.73 -9.37
CA ALA A 113 -11.29 5.01 -8.25
C ALA A 113 -10.50 3.73 -7.91
N LEU A 114 -9.95 3.04 -8.92
CA LEU A 114 -9.12 1.85 -8.73
C LEU A 114 -7.84 2.15 -7.93
N ILE A 115 -7.10 3.23 -8.29
CA ILE A 115 -5.90 3.63 -7.55
C ILE A 115 -6.25 4.03 -6.11
N GLU A 116 -7.37 4.74 -5.90
CA GLU A 116 -7.84 5.12 -4.55
C GLU A 116 -8.18 3.89 -3.70
N CYS A 117 -8.90 2.90 -4.26
CA CYS A 117 -9.22 1.66 -3.55
C CYS A 117 -7.97 0.92 -3.07
N ILE A 118 -6.98 0.78 -3.96
CA ILE A 118 -5.77 0.03 -3.64
C ILE A 118 -4.96 0.75 -2.57
N ARG A 119 -4.80 2.08 -2.67
CA ARG A 119 -4.11 2.89 -1.65
C ARG A 119 -4.78 2.81 -0.28
N ASN A 120 -6.10 2.68 -0.25
CA ASN A 120 -6.86 2.51 0.99
C ASN A 120 -7.10 1.04 1.37
N ARG A 121 -6.48 0.10 0.66
CA ARG A 121 -6.53 -1.36 0.91
C ARG A 121 -7.93 -1.96 0.76
N HIS A 122 -8.78 -1.38 -0.09
CA HIS A 122 -10.10 -1.91 -0.41
C HIS A 122 -9.98 -2.93 -1.56
N PHE A 123 -9.33 -4.07 -1.27
CA PHE A 123 -8.96 -5.04 -2.31
C PHE A 123 -10.15 -5.76 -2.92
N LYS A 124 -11.20 -6.07 -2.13
CA LYS A 124 -12.42 -6.66 -2.68
C LYS A 124 -13.16 -5.71 -3.61
N MET A 125 -13.17 -4.41 -3.29
CA MET A 125 -13.72 -3.39 -4.15
C MET A 125 -12.85 -3.20 -5.40
N ALA A 126 -11.53 -3.19 -5.26
CA ALA A 126 -10.59 -3.09 -6.39
C ALA A 126 -10.79 -4.25 -7.37
N GLU A 127 -10.95 -5.49 -6.87
CA GLU A 127 -11.24 -6.67 -7.68
C GLU A 127 -12.54 -6.49 -8.49
N ALA A 128 -13.63 -6.04 -7.88
CA ALA A 128 -14.87 -5.76 -8.59
C ALA A 128 -14.72 -4.68 -9.69
N ILE A 129 -13.92 -3.65 -9.43
CA ILE A 129 -13.61 -2.61 -10.42
C ILE A 129 -12.79 -3.17 -11.59
N ILE A 130 -11.80 -4.03 -11.33
CA ILE A 130 -10.99 -4.71 -12.34
C ILE A 130 -11.88 -5.62 -13.19
N ASP A 131 -12.74 -6.43 -12.56
CA ASP A 131 -13.67 -7.33 -13.22
C ASP A 131 -14.65 -6.59 -14.15
N SER A 132 -14.97 -5.34 -13.86
CA SER A 132 -15.79 -4.47 -14.73
C SER A 132 -15.06 -3.94 -15.97
N GLY A 133 -13.79 -4.28 -16.17
CA GLY A 133 -12.99 -3.83 -17.30
C GLY A 133 -12.38 -2.42 -17.12
N ALA A 134 -12.08 -2.02 -15.90
CA ALA A 134 -11.42 -0.74 -15.63
C ALA A 134 -10.06 -0.62 -16.34
N ARG A 135 -9.69 0.60 -16.75
CA ARG A 135 -8.38 0.88 -17.38
C ARG A 135 -7.26 0.81 -16.36
N VAL A 136 -6.50 -0.29 -16.36
CA VAL A 136 -5.43 -0.55 -15.40
C VAL A 136 -4.16 0.31 -15.61
N ASN A 137 -3.89 0.76 -16.84
CA ASN A 137 -2.72 1.60 -17.17
C ASN A 137 -2.98 3.11 -17.00
N SER A 138 -4.08 3.49 -16.35
CA SER A 138 -4.30 4.89 -15.99
C SER A 138 -3.35 5.29 -14.87
N THR A 139 -2.75 6.49 -14.98
CA THR A 139 -1.82 7.02 -13.99
C THR A 139 -2.44 8.16 -13.18
N ASP A 140 -1.90 8.43 -12.00
CA ASP A 140 -2.22 9.60 -11.18
C ASP A 140 -1.41 10.85 -11.61
N LEU A 141 -1.43 11.90 -10.75
CA LEU A 141 -0.66 13.14 -10.96
C LEU A 141 0.86 12.92 -10.99
N ASN A 142 1.34 11.89 -10.31
CA ASN A 142 2.76 11.55 -10.26
C ASN A 142 3.20 10.68 -11.45
N GLY A 143 2.28 10.34 -12.35
CA GLY A 143 2.51 9.36 -13.40
C GLY A 143 2.55 7.92 -12.91
N GLU A 144 2.09 7.65 -11.68
CA GLU A 144 2.07 6.33 -11.06
C GLU A 144 0.82 5.57 -11.48
N ASN A 145 1.00 4.38 -12.04
CA ASN A 145 -0.11 3.48 -12.37
C ASN A 145 -0.55 2.66 -11.13
N VAL A 146 -1.51 1.77 -11.34
CA VAL A 146 -2.08 0.93 -10.29
C VAL A 146 -1.05 0.05 -9.55
N LEU A 147 0.01 -0.39 -10.22
CA LEU A 147 1.06 -1.24 -9.62
C LEU A 147 1.81 -0.52 -8.51
N PHE A 148 2.10 0.79 -8.68
CA PHE A 148 2.68 1.62 -7.61
C PHE A 148 1.79 1.63 -6.36
N GLY A 149 0.47 1.69 -6.55
CA GLY A 149 -0.50 1.61 -5.45
C GLY A 149 -0.37 0.30 -4.67
N PHE A 150 -0.24 -0.83 -5.35
CA PHE A 150 -0.03 -2.13 -4.71
C PHE A 150 1.31 -2.21 -3.97
N CYS A 151 2.38 -1.64 -4.54
CA CYS A 151 3.68 -1.59 -3.87
C CYS A 151 3.59 -0.80 -2.55
N ALA A 152 2.95 0.36 -2.57
CA ALA A 152 2.74 1.17 -1.37
C ALA A 152 1.87 0.45 -0.33
N ALA A 153 0.71 -0.10 -0.74
CA ALA A 153 -0.20 -0.82 0.14
C ALA A 153 0.47 -2.04 0.80
N SER A 154 1.22 -2.83 0.02
CA SER A 154 1.95 -4.00 0.55
C SER A 154 3.04 -3.61 1.54
N GLY A 155 3.76 -2.51 1.30
CA GLY A 155 4.75 -1.98 2.24
C GLY A 155 4.13 -1.53 3.56
N ASP A 156 2.98 -0.87 3.48
CA ASP A 156 2.21 -0.45 4.65
C ASP A 156 1.67 -1.64 5.46
N ILE A 157 1.13 -2.67 4.77
CA ILE A 157 0.66 -3.91 5.39
C ILE A 157 1.81 -4.60 6.13
N ARG A 158 2.98 -4.75 5.49
CA ARG A 158 4.16 -5.33 6.13
C ARG A 158 4.58 -4.57 7.38
N ARG A 159 4.56 -3.24 7.33
CA ARG A 159 4.85 -2.39 8.51
C ARG A 159 3.85 -2.63 9.63
N ASP A 160 2.56 -2.71 9.30
CA ASP A 160 1.50 -2.94 10.28
C ASP A 160 1.58 -4.34 10.91
N ILE A 161 1.92 -5.37 10.11
CA ILE A 161 2.19 -6.73 10.62
C ILE A 161 3.35 -6.71 11.63
N ARG A 162 4.44 -6.04 11.31
CA ARG A 162 5.60 -5.92 12.22
C ARG A 162 5.24 -5.26 13.54
N PHE A 163 4.47 -4.17 13.48
CA PHE A 163 4.00 -3.50 14.71
C PHE A 163 3.05 -4.38 15.52
N ALA A 164 2.13 -5.09 14.85
CA ALA A 164 1.20 -6.00 15.51
C ALA A 164 1.93 -7.21 16.14
N LYS A 165 2.96 -7.77 15.48
CA LYS A 165 3.79 -8.84 16.03
C LYS A 165 4.56 -8.36 17.27
N LYS A 166 5.14 -7.15 17.24
CA LYS A 166 5.78 -6.57 18.40
C LYS A 166 4.80 -6.36 19.58
N GLU A 167 3.60 -5.84 19.30
CA GLU A 167 2.56 -5.68 20.31
C GLU A 167 2.11 -7.04 20.89
N LEU A 168 2.08 -8.09 20.06
CA LEU A 168 1.79 -9.46 20.49
C LEU A 168 2.86 -9.96 21.49
N ASP A 169 4.14 -9.81 21.14
CA ASP A 169 5.25 -10.24 21.98
C ASP A 169 5.24 -9.51 23.34
N GLU A 170 5.03 -8.19 23.32
CA GLU A 170 4.89 -7.38 24.54
C GLU A 170 3.67 -7.84 25.37
N SER A 171 2.53 -8.09 24.73
CA SER A 171 1.30 -8.53 25.41
C SER A 171 1.46 -9.89 26.06
N VAL A 172 2.17 -10.82 25.43
CA VAL A 172 2.52 -12.14 25.99
C VAL A 172 3.50 -11.98 27.17
N GLN A 173 4.55 -11.17 26.99
CA GLN A 173 5.56 -10.92 28.03
C GLN A 173 4.94 -10.32 29.31
N TYR A 174 4.04 -9.35 29.15
CA TYR A 174 3.36 -8.67 30.27
C TYR A 174 2.07 -9.37 30.72
N ARG A 175 1.76 -10.56 30.19
CA ARG A 175 0.61 -11.38 30.55
C ARG A 175 -0.73 -10.63 30.45
N TYR A 176 -0.96 -9.97 29.33
CA TYR A 176 -2.23 -9.32 29.06
C TYR A 176 -3.37 -10.36 28.98
N PRO A 177 -4.64 -9.96 29.17
CA PRO A 177 -5.79 -10.87 29.06
C PRO A 177 -5.82 -11.59 27.72
N GLU A 178 -6.18 -12.88 27.71
CA GLU A 178 -6.16 -13.75 26.51
C GLU A 178 -7.04 -13.19 25.36
N ASN A 179 -8.17 -12.56 25.69
CA ASN A 179 -9.02 -11.92 24.68
C ASN A 179 -8.29 -10.80 23.91
N LYS A 180 -7.42 -10.05 24.57
CA LYS A 180 -6.60 -9.01 23.90
C LYS A 180 -5.52 -9.63 23.02
N ILE A 181 -4.88 -10.70 23.50
CA ILE A 181 -3.88 -11.46 22.73
C ILE A 181 -4.52 -12.03 21.45
N GLU A 182 -5.73 -12.61 21.57
CA GLU A 182 -6.45 -13.19 20.44
C GLU A 182 -6.92 -12.12 19.45
N GLU A 183 -7.30 -10.94 19.92
CA GLU A 183 -7.61 -9.79 19.05
C GLU A 183 -6.40 -9.39 18.20
N ILE A 184 -5.19 -9.33 18.80
CA ILE A 184 -3.96 -9.01 18.07
C ILE A 184 -3.62 -10.10 17.05
N ARG A 185 -3.74 -11.40 17.42
CA ARG A 185 -3.55 -12.52 16.50
C ARG A 185 -4.49 -12.44 15.30
N SER A 186 -5.77 -12.18 15.56
CA SER A 186 -6.79 -12.03 14.52
C SER A 186 -6.50 -10.83 13.59
N ARG A 187 -5.92 -9.74 14.15
CA ARG A 187 -5.49 -8.60 13.35
C ARG A 187 -4.30 -8.95 12.46
N ILE A 188 -3.31 -9.68 12.97
CA ILE A 188 -2.18 -10.16 12.18
C ILE A 188 -2.65 -11.04 11.03
N ALA A 189 -3.50 -12.02 11.30
CA ALA A 189 -4.02 -12.93 10.27
C ALA A 189 -4.77 -12.18 9.16
N ARG A 190 -5.56 -11.15 9.49
CA ARG A 190 -6.22 -10.30 8.48
C ARG A 190 -5.22 -9.52 7.64
N LEU A 191 -4.20 -8.94 8.25
CA LEU A 191 -3.16 -8.20 7.53
C LEU A 191 -2.34 -9.12 6.60
N GLU A 192 -2.07 -10.35 7.02
CA GLU A 192 -1.41 -11.36 6.18
C GLU A 192 -2.27 -11.75 4.98
N ASP A 193 -3.58 -11.91 5.15
CA ASP A 193 -4.53 -12.17 4.06
C ASP A 193 -4.64 -10.98 3.09
N ASP A 194 -4.68 -9.75 3.63
CA ASP A 194 -4.64 -8.52 2.83
C ASP A 194 -3.37 -8.45 1.97
N GLY A 195 -2.21 -8.83 2.53
CA GLY A 195 -0.94 -8.88 1.82
C GLY A 195 -0.93 -9.88 0.67
N GLU A 196 -1.46 -11.09 0.89
CA GLU A 196 -1.62 -12.11 -0.16
C GLU A 196 -2.59 -11.65 -1.25
N THR A 197 -3.67 -11.01 -0.86
CA THR A 197 -4.66 -10.49 -1.81
C THR A 197 -4.07 -9.37 -2.67
N ALA A 198 -3.31 -8.44 -2.06
CA ALA A 198 -2.61 -7.39 -2.77
C ALA A 198 -1.63 -7.96 -3.82
N TYR A 199 -0.83 -8.96 -3.41
CA TYR A 199 0.10 -9.64 -4.29
C TYR A 199 -0.62 -10.36 -5.45
N ARG A 200 -1.67 -11.15 -5.15
CA ARG A 200 -2.46 -11.87 -6.15
C ARG A 200 -3.07 -10.93 -7.20
N LEU A 201 -3.62 -9.80 -6.76
CA LEU A 201 -4.22 -8.81 -7.66
C LEU A 201 -3.14 -8.10 -8.49
N ALA A 202 -2.01 -7.71 -7.92
CA ALA A 202 -0.90 -7.11 -8.66
C ALA A 202 -0.38 -8.05 -9.74
N ARG A 203 -0.22 -9.33 -9.42
CA ARG A 203 0.19 -10.37 -10.36
C ARG A 203 -0.82 -10.53 -11.50
N ARG A 204 -2.12 -10.66 -11.18
CA ARG A 204 -3.20 -10.75 -12.15
C ARG A 204 -3.18 -9.56 -13.13
N LEU A 205 -2.99 -8.35 -12.61
CA LEU A 205 -2.95 -7.14 -13.44
C LEU A 205 -1.84 -7.19 -14.50
N VAL A 206 -0.68 -7.72 -14.17
CA VAL A 206 0.44 -7.84 -15.12
C VAL A 206 0.19 -8.99 -16.10
N GLU A 207 -0.19 -10.17 -15.61
CA GLU A 207 -0.29 -11.40 -16.41
C GLU A 207 -1.53 -11.39 -17.33
N GLU A 208 -2.69 -10.94 -16.81
CA GLU A 208 -3.99 -11.05 -17.49
C GLU A 208 -4.47 -9.71 -18.04
N ASP A 209 -4.49 -8.66 -17.21
CA ASP A 209 -5.09 -7.36 -17.53
C ASP A 209 -4.13 -6.40 -18.23
N LYS A 210 -2.89 -6.83 -18.49
CA LYS A 210 -1.87 -6.10 -19.26
C LYS A 210 -1.44 -4.77 -18.65
N ALA A 211 -1.38 -4.69 -17.31
CA ALA A 211 -0.70 -3.59 -16.66
C ALA A 211 0.80 -3.63 -17.02
N ASP A 212 1.35 -2.49 -17.40
CA ASP A 212 2.75 -2.41 -17.80
C ASP A 212 3.64 -2.14 -16.57
N PRO A 213 4.49 -3.10 -16.16
CA PRO A 213 5.40 -2.91 -15.04
C PRO A 213 6.58 -1.98 -15.35
N GLU A 214 6.88 -1.74 -16.63
CA GLU A 214 7.98 -0.88 -17.10
C GLU A 214 7.56 0.59 -17.23
N ASP A 215 6.26 0.90 -17.10
CA ASP A 215 5.78 2.26 -17.08
C ASP A 215 6.49 3.07 -15.98
N LYS A 216 6.97 4.26 -16.37
CA LYS A 216 7.71 5.13 -15.45
C LYS A 216 6.85 6.27 -14.94
N SER A 217 6.94 6.49 -13.64
CA SER A 217 6.41 7.69 -13.01
C SER A 217 7.09 8.97 -13.51
N ASN A 218 6.56 10.14 -13.16
CA ASN A 218 7.17 11.43 -13.49
C ASN A 218 8.58 11.59 -12.88
N SER A 219 8.93 10.84 -11.85
CA SER A 219 10.27 10.78 -11.27
C SER A 219 11.21 9.78 -11.95
N GLY A 220 10.73 9.10 -12.99
CA GLY A 220 11.50 8.11 -13.74
C GLY A 220 11.55 6.72 -13.10
N LYS A 221 10.81 6.47 -12.00
CA LYS A 221 10.77 5.19 -11.29
C LYS A 221 9.78 4.24 -11.94
N THR A 222 10.11 2.93 -11.92
CA THR A 222 9.23 1.84 -12.30
C THR A 222 8.45 1.30 -11.09
N ALA A 223 7.48 0.41 -11.33
CA ALA A 223 6.79 -0.31 -10.25
C ALA A 223 7.75 -1.16 -9.41
N TRP A 224 8.82 -1.71 -10.02
CA TRP A 224 9.85 -2.45 -9.29
C TRP A 224 10.62 -1.55 -8.31
N ASP A 225 11.04 -0.34 -8.75
CA ASP A 225 11.69 0.63 -7.85
C ASP A 225 10.78 0.99 -6.67
N ALA A 226 9.49 1.18 -6.93
CA ALA A 226 8.50 1.47 -5.90
C ALA A 226 8.32 0.28 -4.93
N ALA A 227 8.37 -0.96 -5.44
CA ALA A 227 8.28 -2.15 -4.60
C ALA A 227 9.47 -2.28 -3.65
N ILE A 228 10.68 -1.99 -4.13
CA ILE A 228 11.90 -1.97 -3.30
C ILE A 228 11.80 -0.87 -2.22
N GLU A 229 11.45 0.36 -2.60
CA GLU A 229 11.34 1.48 -1.66
C GLU A 229 10.32 1.23 -0.56
N ASN A 230 9.18 0.64 -0.92
CA ASN A 230 8.13 0.30 0.03
C ASN A 230 8.34 -1.04 0.73
N LYS A 231 9.40 -1.78 0.40
CA LYS A 231 9.66 -3.12 0.93
C LYS A 231 8.53 -4.12 0.65
N ALA A 232 7.88 -3.98 -0.48
CA ALA A 232 6.84 -4.86 -0.99
C ALA A 232 7.47 -6.10 -1.66
N MET A 233 8.08 -6.96 -0.86
CA MET A 233 9.04 -7.97 -1.26
C MET A 233 8.51 -9.00 -2.26
N LYS A 234 7.30 -9.54 -2.05
CA LYS A 234 6.68 -10.49 -2.98
C LYS A 234 6.42 -9.86 -4.36
N ILE A 235 5.98 -8.59 -4.37
CA ILE A 235 5.73 -7.86 -5.62
C ILE A 235 7.07 -7.58 -6.32
N ALA A 236 8.10 -7.17 -5.57
CA ALA A 236 9.43 -6.91 -6.15
C ALA A 236 10.03 -8.18 -6.76
N ALA A 237 9.94 -9.34 -6.09
CA ALA A 237 10.39 -10.61 -6.61
C ALA A 237 9.65 -10.99 -7.90
N PHE A 238 8.33 -10.88 -7.91
CA PHE A 238 7.52 -11.14 -9.10
C PHE A 238 7.91 -10.23 -10.27
N LEU A 239 8.03 -8.91 -10.05
CA LEU A 239 8.38 -7.94 -11.09
C LEU A 239 9.80 -8.14 -11.63
N SER A 240 10.73 -8.70 -10.84
CA SER A 240 12.07 -9.06 -11.29
C SER A 240 12.16 -10.42 -12.01
N GLY A 241 11.06 -11.16 -12.11
CA GLY A 241 11.00 -12.51 -12.67
C GLY A 241 11.56 -13.60 -11.75
N SER A 242 11.72 -13.30 -10.45
CA SER A 242 12.12 -14.26 -9.42
C SER A 242 10.90 -14.99 -8.87
N ASP A 243 11.10 -16.21 -8.34
CA ASP A 243 10.01 -16.98 -7.73
C ASP A 243 9.69 -16.39 -6.33
N PRO A 244 8.51 -15.82 -6.12
CA PRO A 244 8.12 -15.20 -4.85
C PRO A 244 7.84 -16.22 -3.72
N ASP A 245 7.66 -17.51 -4.05
CA ASP A 245 7.44 -18.58 -3.08
C ASP A 245 8.77 -19.17 -2.54
N VAL A 246 9.90 -18.83 -3.17
CA VAL A 246 11.24 -19.15 -2.66
C VAL A 246 11.62 -18.05 -1.67
N ASP A 247 11.36 -18.30 -0.41
CA ASP A 247 11.75 -17.51 0.76
C ASP A 247 11.83 -15.99 0.46
N GLU A 248 10.80 -15.24 0.89
CA GLU A 248 10.62 -13.77 0.62
C GLU A 248 11.92 -12.95 0.74
N LEU A 249 12.84 -13.45 1.53
CA LEU A 249 14.15 -12.89 1.81
C LEU A 249 15.17 -13.27 0.73
N SER A 250 15.15 -14.52 0.20
CA SER A 250 16.13 -14.98 -0.78
C SER A 250 15.97 -14.34 -2.16
N ALA A 251 14.74 -14.01 -2.57
CA ALA A 251 14.48 -13.43 -3.89
C ALA A 251 14.99 -11.99 -4.01
N LEU A 252 14.98 -11.23 -2.91
CA LEU A 252 15.57 -9.87 -2.87
C LEU A 252 17.07 -9.90 -2.67
N HIS A 253 17.56 -10.89 -1.95
CA HIS A 253 18.99 -11.00 -1.67
C HIS A 253 19.79 -11.41 -2.91
N GLY A 254 19.16 -11.98 -3.95
CA GLY A 254 19.82 -12.21 -5.23
C GLY A 254 20.31 -10.93 -5.91
N ASN A 255 19.67 -9.79 -5.63
CA ASN A 255 19.98 -8.49 -6.23
C ASN A 255 20.39 -7.40 -5.21
N MET A 256 20.09 -7.57 -3.94
CA MET A 256 20.49 -6.62 -2.88
C MET A 256 21.74 -7.11 -2.18
N ASP A 257 22.78 -6.31 -2.19
CA ASP A 257 23.99 -6.62 -1.44
C ASP A 257 23.90 -6.10 0.02
N ILE A 258 24.88 -6.49 0.82
CA ILE A 258 24.97 -6.13 2.23
C ILE A 258 25.02 -4.61 2.46
N PHE A 259 25.58 -3.84 1.52
CA PHE A 259 25.66 -2.39 1.60
C PHE A 259 24.31 -1.73 1.34
N GLN A 260 23.56 -2.25 0.38
CA GLN A 260 22.20 -1.79 0.09
C GLN A 260 21.27 -2.05 1.27
N ALA A 261 21.34 -3.25 1.90
CA ALA A 261 20.56 -3.57 3.09
C ALA A 261 20.83 -2.62 4.25
N MET A 262 22.10 -2.30 4.51
CA MET A 262 22.49 -1.32 5.53
C MET A 262 22.06 0.10 5.18
N TYR A 263 22.25 0.53 3.94
CA TYR A 263 21.87 1.87 3.47
C TYR A 263 20.35 2.10 3.60
N MET A 264 19.57 1.08 3.27
CA MET A 264 18.10 1.09 3.43
C MET A 264 17.63 0.84 4.87
N LYS A 265 18.56 0.58 5.79
CA LYS A 265 18.28 0.22 7.21
C LYS A 265 17.39 -1.02 7.32
N ASP A 266 17.51 -1.94 6.38
CA ASP A 266 16.76 -3.18 6.36
C ASP A 266 17.49 -4.27 7.12
N MET A 267 17.22 -4.35 8.44
CA MET A 267 17.90 -5.30 9.33
C MET A 267 17.48 -6.75 9.06
N GLU A 268 16.27 -6.98 8.53
CA GLU A 268 15.81 -8.32 8.14
C GLU A 268 16.55 -8.79 6.89
N ALA A 269 16.69 -7.90 5.89
CA ALA A 269 17.49 -8.15 4.71
C ALA A 269 18.96 -8.41 5.08
N LEU A 270 19.52 -7.63 5.97
CA LEU A 270 20.88 -7.80 6.44
C LEU A 270 21.08 -9.17 7.10
N ASP A 271 20.16 -9.60 7.98
CA ASP A 271 20.23 -10.91 8.65
C ASP A 271 20.21 -12.07 7.65
N ALA A 272 19.33 -12.00 6.65
CA ALA A 272 19.23 -13.05 5.64
C ALA A 272 20.45 -13.08 4.71
N ILE A 273 21.00 -11.93 4.29
CA ILE A 273 22.24 -11.85 3.52
C ILE A 273 23.39 -12.48 4.31
N LEU A 274 23.46 -12.23 5.61
CA LEU A 274 24.47 -12.85 6.48
C LEU A 274 24.31 -14.37 6.59
N ARG A 275 23.08 -14.86 6.73
CA ARG A 275 22.77 -16.31 6.75
C ARG A 275 23.06 -17.01 5.42
N SER A 276 22.95 -16.31 4.30
CA SER A 276 23.27 -16.86 2.98
C SER A 276 24.77 -17.02 2.72
N GLY A 277 25.62 -16.56 3.63
CA GLY A 277 27.06 -16.67 3.53
C GLY A 277 27.72 -15.58 2.68
N ALA A 278 27.18 -14.37 2.73
CA ALA A 278 27.74 -13.22 2.02
C ALA A 278 29.22 -12.97 2.33
N ASP A 279 29.98 -12.53 1.34
CA ASP A 279 31.37 -12.14 1.51
C ASP A 279 31.47 -10.84 2.32
N LEU A 280 31.87 -10.95 3.57
CA LEU A 280 32.02 -9.83 4.49
C LEU A 280 33.37 -9.09 4.38
N GLN A 281 34.21 -9.51 3.43
CA GLN A 281 35.51 -8.91 3.16
C GLN A 281 35.52 -8.12 1.85
N THR A 282 34.36 -7.88 1.28
CA THR A 282 34.16 -7.02 0.10
C THR A 282 34.19 -5.55 0.47
N VAL A 283 34.26 -4.66 -0.49
CA VAL A 283 34.11 -3.20 -0.31
C VAL A 283 32.92 -2.71 -1.10
N CYS A 284 32.31 -1.63 -0.61
CA CYS A 284 31.20 -0.99 -1.31
C CYS A 284 31.71 -0.34 -2.60
N GLU A 285 31.17 -0.78 -3.74
CA GLU A 285 31.46 -0.25 -5.08
C GLU A 285 30.37 0.72 -5.58
N HIS A 286 29.28 0.89 -4.79
CA HIS A 286 28.17 1.77 -5.15
C HIS A 286 28.56 3.24 -5.03
N LYS A 287 28.61 3.95 -6.16
CA LYS A 287 29.00 5.37 -6.23
C LYS A 287 27.96 6.34 -5.69
N ASP A 288 26.72 5.93 -5.62
CA ASP A 288 25.58 6.67 -5.06
C ASP A 288 25.49 6.57 -3.55
N MET A 289 26.26 5.66 -2.94
CA MET A 289 26.37 5.49 -1.48
C MET A 289 27.66 6.11 -0.94
N TYR A 290 27.80 7.43 -1.07
CA TYR A 290 29.05 8.18 -0.75
C TYR A 290 29.63 7.83 0.63
N ASP A 291 28.79 7.63 1.64
CA ASP A 291 29.25 7.31 2.99
C ASP A 291 29.84 5.90 3.12
N PHE A 292 29.54 5.01 2.18
CA PHE A 292 29.96 3.62 2.17
C PHE A 292 31.08 3.33 1.16
N GLU A 293 31.33 4.24 0.26
CA GLU A 293 32.31 4.04 -0.82
C GLU A 293 33.67 3.57 -0.27
N SER A 294 34.17 2.48 -0.82
CA SER A 294 35.46 1.87 -0.44
C SER A 294 35.55 1.39 1.02
N LYS A 295 34.43 1.26 1.74
CA LYS A 295 34.40 0.72 3.10
C LYS A 295 33.94 -0.74 3.10
N SER A 296 34.41 -1.51 4.10
CA SER A 296 33.89 -2.87 4.34
C SER A 296 32.50 -2.82 4.97
N PRO A 297 31.72 -3.92 4.93
CA PRO A 297 30.42 -4.01 5.60
C PRO A 297 30.50 -3.60 7.07
N LEU A 298 31.52 -4.08 7.79
CA LEU A 298 31.71 -3.75 9.20
C LEU A 298 32.03 -2.26 9.40
N ALA A 299 32.87 -1.66 8.54
CA ALA A 299 33.18 -0.23 8.61
C ALA A 299 31.97 0.65 8.30
N CYS A 300 31.10 0.22 7.36
CA CYS A 300 29.85 0.89 7.06
C CYS A 300 28.89 0.84 8.25
N ALA A 301 28.74 -0.34 8.88
CA ALA A 301 27.89 -0.52 10.04
C ALA A 301 28.31 0.36 11.22
N PHE A 302 29.60 0.51 11.48
CA PHE A 302 30.09 1.44 12.50
C PHE A 302 29.94 2.91 12.11
N SER A 303 30.08 3.26 10.84
CA SER A 303 29.87 4.64 10.38
C SER A 303 28.41 5.11 10.55
N TRP A 304 27.47 4.19 10.57
CA TRP A 304 26.03 4.46 10.69
C TRP A 304 25.41 3.88 11.98
N PHE A 305 26.24 3.66 13.00
CA PHE A 305 25.85 3.02 14.26
C PHE A 305 24.59 3.62 14.88
N ASP A 306 24.44 4.95 14.89
CA ASP A 306 23.26 5.61 15.45
C ASP A 306 21.96 5.27 14.71
N SER A 307 22.07 4.82 13.47
CA SER A 307 20.92 4.52 12.60
C SER A 307 20.61 3.02 12.49
N ILE A 308 21.62 2.16 12.70
CA ILE A 308 21.55 0.70 12.52
C ILE A 308 22.32 0.00 13.67
N GLN A 309 21.93 0.26 14.92
CA GLN A 309 22.66 -0.11 16.16
C GLN A 309 23.04 -1.59 16.24
N ASP A 310 22.21 -2.50 15.72
CA ASP A 310 22.44 -3.94 15.78
C ASP A 310 23.32 -4.47 14.65
N ALA A 311 23.49 -3.72 13.56
CA ALA A 311 24.23 -4.16 12.37
C ALA A 311 25.69 -4.56 12.65
N PRO A 312 26.48 -3.82 13.45
CA PRO A 312 27.85 -4.23 13.75
C PRO A 312 27.93 -5.60 14.44
N ALA A 313 27.03 -5.85 15.40
CA ALA A 313 26.97 -7.12 16.10
C ALA A 313 26.56 -8.27 15.16
N MET A 314 25.58 -8.05 14.31
CA MET A 314 25.13 -9.04 13.31
C MET A 314 26.25 -9.38 12.32
N ILE A 315 26.95 -8.40 11.79
CA ILE A 315 28.04 -8.58 10.83
C ILE A 315 29.24 -9.30 11.48
N LEU A 316 29.57 -8.99 12.75
CA LEU A 316 30.61 -9.71 13.49
C LEU A 316 30.20 -11.16 13.75
N ASN A 317 28.95 -11.42 14.14
CA ASN A 317 28.43 -12.77 14.34
C ASN A 317 28.36 -13.57 13.03
N GLY A 318 28.16 -12.90 11.90
CA GLY A 318 28.24 -13.47 10.56
C GLY A 318 29.66 -13.85 10.10
N GLY A 319 30.67 -13.55 10.90
CA GLY A 319 32.07 -13.96 10.63
C GLY A 319 32.96 -12.87 10.06
N ALA A 320 32.57 -11.59 10.10
CA ALA A 320 33.45 -10.53 9.65
C ALA A 320 34.71 -10.44 10.51
N ASN A 321 35.85 -10.30 9.85
CA ASN A 321 37.14 -10.13 10.54
C ASN A 321 37.31 -8.65 11.00
N PRO A 322 37.25 -8.35 12.30
CA PRO A 322 37.38 -6.97 12.78
C PRO A 322 38.78 -6.36 12.52
N ASN A 323 39.77 -7.18 12.23
CA ASN A 323 41.15 -6.77 11.96
C ASN A 323 41.46 -6.76 10.44
N TYR A 324 40.46 -7.00 9.58
CA TYR A 324 40.67 -7.02 8.13
C TYR A 324 41.08 -5.62 7.65
N ARG A 325 42.29 -5.53 7.10
CA ARG A 325 42.81 -4.31 6.48
C ARG A 325 42.85 -4.54 4.96
N PHE A 326 42.12 -3.73 4.22
CA PHE A 326 42.24 -3.73 2.77
C PHE A 326 43.65 -3.39 2.34
N PRO A 327 44.20 -4.08 1.33
CA PRO A 327 45.45 -3.65 0.72
C PRO A 327 45.29 -2.18 0.29
N LYS A 328 46.20 -1.32 0.75
CA LYS A 328 46.21 0.09 0.31
C LYS A 328 46.19 0.09 -1.21
N PHE A 329 45.15 0.68 -1.81
CA PHE A 329 45.21 1.07 -3.20
C PHE A 329 46.44 1.99 -3.37
N THR A 330 47.51 1.45 -3.88
CA THR A 330 48.60 2.28 -4.41
C THR A 330 48.01 3.02 -5.60
N ARG A 331 47.67 4.27 -5.41
CA ARG A 331 47.47 5.19 -6.52
C ARG A 331 48.75 5.13 -7.36
N GLY A 332 48.68 4.42 -8.48
CA GLY A 332 49.72 4.50 -9.46
C GLY A 332 49.88 5.98 -9.84
N CYS A 333 51.02 6.55 -9.49
CA CYS A 333 51.45 7.80 -10.07
C CYS A 333 51.55 7.56 -11.57
N LEU A 334 50.62 8.10 -12.33
CA LEU A 334 50.82 8.34 -13.75
C LEU A 334 51.83 9.50 -13.85
N THR A 335 53.05 9.14 -14.15
CA THR A 335 54.05 10.10 -14.73
C THR A 335 53.65 10.44 -16.13
#